data_e2e9b05efb57055a9c63f804f071cd8e
#
_entry.id   e2e9b05efb57055a9c63f804f071cd8e
#
_cell.length_a   1.000
_cell.length_b   1.000
_cell.length_c   1.000
_cell.angle_alpha   90.00
_cell.angle_beta   90.00
_cell.angle_gamma   90.00
#
_symmetry.space_group_name_H-M   'P 1'
#
loop_
_entity.id
_entity.type
_entity.pdbx_description
1 polymer ?
#
loop_
_entity_poly.entity_id
_entity_poly.type
_entity_poly.pdbx_seq_one_letter_code
_entity_poly.pdbx_strand_id
1 'polypeptide(L)'
;MSKGVEGIIMKAWRAENYKLTVTYVEPVTDKYIRIGFSGDGVLAAHPVHPTQWIRLWFDDGTGKERQRGYTLVRQDPAADTFAVEFALHYGPASKWAENAQVGDILDASVIGKSAGSSNFSIPNPMPQEFVLFGDTASLPAINSILDAIGDTPARVWLEWQFESDTTLPVHAGDAHQVTWLERVDDGRLLREAAESLSPAPGTFAWVACDARSTRSIVKTFKERGLAKESIKAQAYWK
;
A
#
# COMPACT_ATOMS: atom_id res chain seq x y z
N MET A 1 6.12 -11.25 23.94
CA MET A 1 6.24 -12.02 22.66
C MET A 1 7.57 -11.69 22.00
N SER A 2 8.13 -12.59 21.20
CA SER A 2 9.46 -12.40 20.62
C SER A 2 9.36 -11.97 19.14
N LYS A 3 9.97 -10.83 18.78
CA LYS A 3 10.06 -10.36 17.39
C LYS A 3 11.04 -11.18 16.51
N GLY A 4 11.64 -12.23 17.07
CA GLY A 4 12.48 -13.20 16.36
C GLY A 4 13.56 -12.57 15.46
N VAL A 5 13.88 -13.22 14.33
CA VAL A 5 14.87 -12.74 13.35
C VAL A 5 14.45 -11.42 12.73
N GLU A 6 13.15 -11.21 12.50
CA GLU A 6 12.62 -9.94 11.97
C GLU A 6 12.93 -8.76 12.90
N GLY A 7 12.81 -8.95 14.23
CA GLY A 7 13.16 -7.94 15.22
C GLY A 7 14.66 -7.61 15.25
N ILE A 8 15.53 -8.59 15.01
CA ILE A 8 16.99 -8.37 14.92
C ILE A 8 17.32 -7.52 13.70
N ILE A 9 16.72 -7.82 12.55
CA ILE A 9 16.88 -7.05 11.31
C ILE A 9 16.42 -5.60 11.52
N MET A 10 15.26 -5.41 12.18
CA MET A 10 14.73 -4.08 12.46
C MET A 10 15.64 -3.26 13.38
N LYS A 11 16.25 -3.88 14.39
CA LYS A 11 17.28 -3.22 15.23
C LYS A 11 18.52 -2.82 14.43
N ALA A 12 19.00 -3.69 13.54
CA ALA A 12 20.13 -3.39 12.66
C ALA A 12 19.83 -2.20 11.72
N TRP A 13 18.58 -2.02 11.34
CA TRP A 13 18.13 -0.91 10.47
C TRP A 13 17.69 0.34 11.24
N ARG A 14 17.96 0.40 12.55
CA ARG A 14 17.61 1.54 13.44
C ARG A 14 16.13 1.91 13.35
N ALA A 15 15.23 0.90 13.33
CA ALA A 15 13.80 1.13 13.32
C ALA A 15 13.35 1.85 14.59
N GLU A 16 12.54 2.87 14.41
CA GLU A 16 11.82 3.54 15.49
C GLU A 16 10.56 2.74 15.81
N ASN A 17 10.26 2.54 17.10
CA ASN A 17 9.12 1.74 17.55
C ASN A 17 8.08 2.63 18.20
N TYR A 18 6.82 2.33 17.92
CA TYR A 18 5.65 3.07 18.37
C TYR A 18 4.61 2.11 18.95
N LYS A 19 3.76 2.61 19.83
CA LYS A 19 2.58 1.92 20.35
C LYS A 19 1.34 2.62 19.84
N LEU A 20 0.68 2.02 18.87
CA LEU A 20 -0.54 2.56 18.29
C LEU A 20 -1.74 2.14 19.12
N THR A 21 -2.65 3.07 19.40
CA THR A 21 -3.91 2.77 20.07
C THR A 21 -5.06 2.86 19.06
N VAL A 22 -5.87 1.80 18.97
CA VAL A 22 -7.05 1.78 18.08
C VAL A 22 -8.07 2.81 18.55
N THR A 23 -8.49 3.68 17.65
CA THR A 23 -9.47 4.75 17.92
C THR A 23 -10.84 4.47 17.32
N TYR A 24 -10.89 3.73 16.20
CA TYR A 24 -12.14 3.23 15.61
C TYR A 24 -11.86 2.01 14.72
N VAL A 25 -12.93 1.23 14.46
CA VAL A 25 -12.94 0.12 13.51
C VAL A 25 -14.14 0.33 12.59
N GLU A 26 -13.88 0.36 11.27
CA GLU A 26 -14.89 0.65 10.24
C GLU A 26 -14.86 -0.47 9.20
N PRO A 27 -15.85 -1.38 9.14
CA PRO A 27 -16.02 -2.28 8.01
C PRO A 27 -16.33 -1.45 6.75
N VAL A 28 -15.48 -1.55 5.72
CA VAL A 28 -15.70 -0.87 4.42
C VAL A 28 -16.47 -1.77 3.47
N THR A 29 -16.07 -3.06 3.42
CA THR A 29 -16.84 -4.15 2.80
C THR A 29 -16.77 -5.38 3.71
N ASP A 30 -17.37 -6.49 3.32
CA ASP A 30 -17.24 -7.77 4.04
C ASP A 30 -15.81 -8.34 4.03
N LYS A 31 -14.94 -7.85 3.13
CA LYS A 31 -13.55 -8.26 2.96
C LYS A 31 -12.52 -7.16 3.18
N TYR A 32 -12.97 -5.99 3.65
CA TYR A 32 -12.10 -4.83 3.80
C TYR A 32 -12.45 -4.02 5.04
N ILE A 33 -11.49 -3.85 5.94
CA ILE A 33 -11.66 -3.14 7.22
C ILE A 33 -10.67 -1.98 7.29
N ARG A 34 -11.16 -0.80 7.69
CA ARG A 34 -10.33 0.35 8.04
C ARG A 34 -10.26 0.49 9.55
N ILE A 35 -9.04 0.64 10.07
CA ILE A 35 -8.79 0.81 11.50
C ILE A 35 -8.02 2.10 11.72
N GLY A 36 -8.59 2.98 12.56
CA GLY A 36 -7.97 4.23 12.97
C GLY A 36 -7.08 4.05 14.19
N PHE A 37 -6.02 4.84 14.24
CA PHE A 37 -5.03 4.82 15.31
C PHE A 37 -4.67 6.22 15.81
N SER A 38 -4.36 6.32 17.09
CA SER A 38 -3.51 7.38 17.65
C SER A 38 -2.04 6.97 17.47
N GLY A 39 -1.21 7.88 16.97
CA GLY A 39 0.07 7.57 16.35
C GLY A 39 1.29 7.48 17.27
N ASP A 40 1.19 7.86 18.54
CA ASP A 40 2.35 7.89 19.49
C ASP A 40 3.54 8.72 18.97
N GLY A 41 3.25 9.83 18.26
CA GLY A 41 4.27 10.72 17.67
C GLY A 41 4.73 10.34 16.26
N VAL A 42 4.12 9.34 15.61
CA VAL A 42 4.50 8.88 14.27
C VAL A 42 4.50 10.01 13.24
N LEU A 43 3.41 10.78 13.15
CA LEU A 43 3.29 11.82 12.12
C LEU A 43 4.12 13.07 12.43
N ALA A 44 4.47 13.31 13.70
CA ALA A 44 5.40 14.35 14.09
C ALA A 44 6.85 14.00 13.69
N ALA A 45 7.24 12.73 13.84
CA ALA A 45 8.58 12.24 13.46
C ALA A 45 8.73 12.00 11.94
N HIS A 46 7.63 11.64 11.26
CA HIS A 46 7.61 11.24 9.85
C HIS A 46 6.56 12.05 9.08
N PRO A 47 6.93 13.19 8.47
CA PRO A 47 5.99 14.05 7.72
C PRO A 47 5.22 13.29 6.64
N VAL A 48 3.96 13.67 6.45
CA VAL A 48 3.04 13.05 5.48
C VAL A 48 3.58 13.16 4.05
N HIS A 49 3.51 12.06 3.33
CA HIS A 49 3.85 12.01 1.90
C HIS A 49 3.05 10.89 1.20
N PRO A 50 2.89 10.91 -0.14
CA PRO A 50 2.21 9.85 -0.87
C PRO A 50 2.83 8.47 -0.60
N THR A 51 1.99 7.46 -0.52
CA THR A 51 2.37 6.06 -0.27
C THR A 51 3.12 5.81 1.05
N GLN A 52 3.04 6.72 2.02
CA GLN A 52 3.64 6.53 3.35
C GLN A 52 3.09 5.27 4.01
N TRP A 53 3.97 4.48 4.63
CA TRP A 53 3.59 3.21 5.22
C TRP A 53 4.35 2.92 6.51
N ILE A 54 3.78 2.05 7.34
CA ILE A 54 4.30 1.61 8.63
C ILE A 54 4.30 0.08 8.71
N ARG A 55 5.16 -0.49 9.52
CA ARG A 55 5.15 -1.93 9.84
C ARG A 55 4.39 -2.18 11.12
N LEU A 56 3.35 -2.98 11.05
CA LEU A 56 2.56 -3.43 12.19
C LEU A 56 2.97 -4.85 12.58
N TRP A 57 2.98 -5.15 13.89
CA TRP A 57 3.41 -6.43 14.43
C TRP A 57 2.22 -7.22 14.94
N PHE A 58 2.06 -8.45 14.46
CA PHE A 58 0.95 -9.33 14.79
C PHE A 58 1.45 -10.64 15.37
N ASP A 59 0.80 -11.14 16.45
CA ASP A 59 1.04 -12.48 16.97
C ASP A 59 0.62 -13.53 15.92
N ASP A 60 1.52 -14.46 15.63
CA ASP A 60 1.24 -15.56 14.70
C ASP A 60 0.56 -16.77 15.36
N GLY A 61 0.20 -16.65 16.66
CA GLY A 61 -0.40 -17.72 17.46
C GLY A 61 0.60 -18.75 17.99
N THR A 62 1.89 -18.60 17.70
CA THR A 62 2.97 -19.47 18.21
C THR A 62 3.87 -18.79 19.24
N GLY A 63 3.47 -17.58 19.71
CA GLY A 63 4.27 -16.73 20.59
C GLY A 63 5.35 -15.93 19.86
N LYS A 64 5.29 -15.88 18.53
CA LYS A 64 6.14 -15.03 17.69
C LYS A 64 5.32 -13.94 17.03
N GLU A 65 5.94 -12.80 16.85
CA GLU A 65 5.34 -11.68 16.11
C GLU A 65 5.84 -11.67 14.66
N ARG A 66 4.92 -11.38 13.74
CA ARG A 66 5.16 -11.18 12.32
C ARG A 66 4.83 -9.77 11.93
N GLN A 67 5.71 -9.13 11.20
CA GLN A 67 5.46 -7.77 10.73
C GLN A 67 4.84 -7.75 9.34
N ARG A 68 3.95 -6.76 9.11
CA ARG A 68 3.37 -6.46 7.79
C ARG A 68 3.37 -4.96 7.56
N GLY A 69 3.65 -4.56 6.31
CA GLY A 69 3.60 -3.16 5.90
C GLY A 69 2.18 -2.73 5.54
N TYR A 70 1.77 -1.56 6.02
CA TYR A 70 0.48 -0.96 5.71
C TYR A 70 0.64 0.52 5.34
N THR A 71 -0.04 0.94 4.28
CA THR A 71 -0.08 2.36 3.88
C THR A 71 -0.93 3.14 4.86
N LEU A 72 -0.46 4.32 5.25
CA LEU A 72 -1.20 5.25 6.10
C LEU A 72 -2.23 6.02 5.25
N VAL A 73 -3.47 6.08 5.75
CA VAL A 73 -4.56 6.84 5.16
C VAL A 73 -5.20 7.76 6.20
N ARG A 74 -5.99 8.74 5.78
CA ARG A 74 -6.67 9.68 6.68
C ARG A 74 -5.72 10.30 7.72
N GLN A 75 -4.54 10.70 7.29
CA GLN A 75 -3.50 11.24 8.17
C GLN A 75 -3.86 12.65 8.65
N ASP A 76 -3.86 12.85 9.97
CA ASP A 76 -3.99 14.16 10.63
C ASP A 76 -2.75 14.40 11.51
N PRO A 77 -1.75 15.16 11.01
CA PRO A 77 -0.56 15.46 11.79
C PRO A 77 -0.81 16.29 13.04
N ALA A 78 -1.88 17.10 13.07
CA ALA A 78 -2.19 17.95 14.22
C ALA A 78 -2.71 17.12 15.41
N ALA A 79 -3.51 16.10 15.11
CA ALA A 79 -4.05 15.16 16.11
C ALA A 79 -3.14 13.94 16.32
N ASP A 80 -2.09 13.76 15.51
CA ASP A 80 -1.26 12.55 15.41
C ASP A 80 -2.11 11.29 15.27
N THR A 81 -3.08 11.35 14.34
CA THR A 81 -3.96 10.21 14.03
C THR A 81 -3.88 9.85 12.56
N PHE A 82 -4.10 8.58 12.27
CA PHE A 82 -4.18 8.03 10.92
C PHE A 82 -4.99 6.74 10.94
N ALA A 83 -5.26 6.20 9.77
CA ALA A 83 -5.82 4.87 9.65
C ALA A 83 -4.96 3.99 8.74
N VAL A 84 -5.20 2.69 8.80
CA VAL A 84 -4.74 1.71 7.81
C VAL A 84 -5.90 0.84 7.36
N GLU A 85 -5.79 0.28 6.18
CA GLU A 85 -6.81 -0.55 5.55
C GLU A 85 -6.30 -1.98 5.40
N PHE A 86 -7.15 -2.93 5.78
CA PHE A 86 -6.86 -4.36 5.76
C PHE A 86 -7.73 -5.04 4.71
N ALA A 87 -7.12 -5.50 3.62
CA ALA A 87 -7.73 -6.50 2.77
C ALA A 87 -7.72 -7.84 3.52
N LEU A 88 -8.88 -8.41 3.81
CA LEU A 88 -9.00 -9.60 4.63
C LEU A 88 -8.70 -10.87 3.82
N HIS A 89 -7.80 -11.66 4.35
CA HIS A 89 -7.40 -12.97 3.83
C HIS A 89 -6.97 -13.86 5.00
N TYR A 90 -6.54 -15.09 4.72
CA TYR A 90 -6.01 -15.95 5.78
C TYR A 90 -4.65 -15.42 6.27
N GLY A 91 -4.54 -15.16 7.58
CA GLY A 91 -3.29 -14.75 8.19
C GLY A 91 -3.44 -14.00 9.50
N PRO A 92 -2.34 -13.81 10.26
CA PRO A 92 -2.38 -13.17 11.58
C PRO A 92 -2.91 -11.73 11.56
N ALA A 93 -2.55 -10.95 10.54
CA ALA A 93 -2.97 -9.56 10.43
C ALA A 93 -4.49 -9.42 10.19
N SER A 94 -5.04 -10.24 9.28
CA SER A 94 -6.50 -10.27 9.03
C SER A 94 -7.26 -10.74 10.25
N LYS A 95 -6.78 -11.81 10.90
CA LYS A 95 -7.39 -12.31 12.13
C LYS A 95 -7.39 -11.25 13.24
N TRP A 96 -6.30 -10.49 13.38
CA TRP A 96 -6.24 -9.39 14.33
C TRP A 96 -7.25 -8.29 13.95
N ALA A 97 -7.28 -7.86 12.69
CA ALA A 97 -8.16 -6.80 12.21
C ALA A 97 -9.65 -7.13 12.37
N GLU A 98 -10.05 -8.40 12.15
CA GLU A 98 -11.42 -8.87 12.35
C GLU A 98 -11.87 -8.83 13.81
N ASN A 99 -10.94 -8.85 14.77
CA ASN A 99 -11.24 -8.87 16.21
C ASN A 99 -10.83 -7.57 16.92
N ALA A 100 -10.27 -6.60 16.22
CA ALA A 100 -9.78 -5.34 16.78
C ALA A 100 -10.90 -4.54 17.45
N GLN A 101 -10.61 -3.94 18.60
CA GLN A 101 -11.52 -3.11 19.36
C GLN A 101 -10.87 -1.77 19.70
N VAL A 102 -11.70 -0.74 19.89
CA VAL A 102 -11.24 0.57 20.37
C VAL A 102 -10.53 0.41 21.72
N GLY A 103 -9.34 0.99 21.81
CA GLY A 103 -8.46 0.87 22.96
C GLY A 103 -7.40 -0.24 22.85
N ASP A 104 -7.48 -1.14 21.86
CA ASP A 104 -6.42 -2.11 21.62
C ASP A 104 -5.10 -1.42 21.28
N ILE A 105 -4.00 -2.02 21.73
CA ILE A 105 -2.66 -1.52 21.47
C ILE A 105 -1.95 -2.45 20.49
N LEU A 106 -1.36 -1.87 19.44
CA LEU A 106 -0.59 -2.58 18.44
C LEU A 106 0.82 -2.00 18.33
N ASP A 107 1.83 -2.86 18.40
CA ASP A 107 3.22 -2.47 18.18
C ASP A 107 3.44 -2.13 16.69
N ALA A 108 4.14 -1.03 16.46
CA ALA A 108 4.50 -0.58 15.12
C ALA A 108 5.98 -0.24 15.02
N SER A 109 6.51 -0.22 13.80
CA SER A 109 7.90 0.20 13.54
C SER A 109 7.99 0.95 12.23
N VAL A 110 8.75 2.06 12.23
CA VAL A 110 9.16 2.79 11.04
C VAL A 110 10.68 2.62 10.87
N ILE A 111 11.11 2.19 9.71
CA ILE A 111 12.55 2.01 9.44
C ILE A 111 13.13 3.35 9.03
N GLY A 112 13.93 3.98 9.92
CA GLY A 112 14.75 5.20 9.77
C GLY A 112 14.42 6.23 8.68
N LYS A 113 14.83 7.45 8.82
CA LYS A 113 14.45 8.60 7.95
C LYS A 113 14.56 8.38 6.42
N SER A 114 15.22 7.32 5.96
CA SER A 114 15.40 7.01 4.54
C SER A 114 14.82 5.66 4.08
N ALA A 115 14.37 4.81 4.98
CA ALA A 115 13.97 3.45 4.63
C ALA A 115 12.53 3.07 5.04
N GLY A 116 11.89 3.85 5.88
CA GLY A 116 10.48 3.64 6.27
C GLY A 116 9.50 4.52 5.52
N SER A 117 9.99 5.58 4.88
CA SER A 117 9.25 6.27 3.85
C SER A 117 9.22 5.38 2.61
N SER A 118 8.08 5.24 1.95
CA SER A 118 8.12 4.77 0.58
C SER A 118 9.14 5.68 -0.11
N ASN A 119 10.15 5.13 -0.76
CA ASN A 119 11.06 5.95 -1.57
C ASN A 119 10.31 6.52 -2.80
N PHE A 120 9.01 6.76 -2.66
CA PHE A 120 8.18 7.35 -3.69
C PHE A 120 7.97 8.84 -3.39
N SER A 121 8.32 9.64 -4.35
CA SER A 121 7.92 11.04 -4.47
C SER A 121 7.34 11.26 -5.85
N ILE A 122 6.40 12.17 -5.96
CA ILE A 122 5.88 12.58 -7.28
C ILE A 122 7.07 13.07 -8.10
N PRO A 123 7.27 12.55 -9.34
CA PRO A 123 8.37 12.98 -10.20
C PRO A 123 8.31 14.48 -10.51
N ASN A 124 9.48 15.09 -10.62
CA ASN A 124 9.61 16.48 -11.05
C ASN A 124 10.64 16.54 -12.21
N PRO A 125 10.25 16.96 -13.44
CA PRO A 125 8.93 17.50 -13.78
C PRO A 125 7.81 16.46 -13.69
N MET A 126 6.57 16.96 -13.54
CA MET A 126 5.36 16.12 -13.51
C MET A 126 5.27 15.31 -14.82
N PRO A 127 5.05 14.00 -14.75
CA PRO A 127 4.79 13.16 -15.91
C PRO A 127 3.56 13.63 -16.71
N GLN A 128 3.51 13.30 -17.99
CA GLN A 128 2.34 13.58 -18.83
C GLN A 128 1.16 12.64 -18.51
N GLU A 129 1.47 11.44 -18.05
CA GLU A 129 0.49 10.43 -17.66
C GLU A 129 1.07 9.51 -16.60
N PHE A 130 0.23 9.08 -15.68
CA PHE A 130 0.53 7.97 -14.77
C PHE A 130 -0.15 6.68 -15.23
N VAL A 131 0.54 5.56 -15.03
CA VAL A 131 0.03 4.22 -15.25
C VAL A 131 0.21 3.45 -13.94
N LEU A 132 -0.90 3.11 -13.27
CA LEU A 132 -0.90 2.54 -11.94
C LEU A 132 -1.46 1.11 -11.99
N PHE A 133 -0.69 0.15 -11.49
CA PHE A 133 -1.08 -1.26 -11.40
C PHE A 133 -1.04 -1.72 -9.95
N GLY A 134 -2.15 -2.25 -9.47
CA GLY A 134 -2.26 -2.70 -8.09
C GLY A 134 -3.39 -3.69 -7.83
N ASP A 135 -3.64 -3.88 -6.56
CA ASP A 135 -4.68 -4.72 -5.99
C ASP A 135 -5.29 -4.05 -4.75
N THR A 136 -6.18 -4.73 -4.05
CA THR A 136 -6.82 -4.20 -2.84
C THR A 136 -5.82 -3.86 -1.73
N ALA A 137 -4.69 -4.56 -1.63
CA ALA A 137 -3.65 -4.28 -0.64
C ALA A 137 -2.88 -2.98 -0.95
N SER A 138 -2.76 -2.63 -2.23
CA SER A 138 -2.07 -1.42 -2.69
C SER A 138 -3.01 -0.25 -3.00
N LEU A 139 -4.33 -0.46 -2.98
CA LEU A 139 -5.34 0.58 -3.21
C LEU A 139 -5.12 1.84 -2.34
N PRO A 140 -4.81 1.76 -1.04
CA PRO A 140 -4.52 2.94 -0.22
C PRO A 140 -3.36 3.78 -0.75
N ALA A 141 -2.32 3.13 -1.28
CA ALA A 141 -1.18 3.83 -1.87
C ALA A 141 -1.54 4.45 -3.22
N ILE A 142 -2.31 3.75 -4.07
CA ILE A 142 -2.83 4.28 -5.33
C ILE A 142 -3.70 5.51 -5.06
N ASN A 143 -4.62 5.46 -4.10
CA ASN A 143 -5.44 6.61 -3.72
C ASN A 143 -4.58 7.81 -3.31
N SER A 144 -3.54 7.60 -2.50
CA SER A 144 -2.64 8.68 -2.10
C SER A 144 -1.83 9.27 -3.26
N ILE A 145 -1.55 8.48 -4.31
CA ILE A 145 -0.93 8.97 -5.54
C ILE A 145 -1.95 9.80 -6.34
N LEU A 146 -3.18 9.31 -6.53
CA LEU A 146 -4.24 10.03 -7.25
C LEU A 146 -4.53 11.38 -6.60
N ASP A 147 -4.62 11.43 -5.26
CA ASP A 147 -4.77 12.69 -4.51
C ASP A 147 -3.61 13.66 -4.76
N ALA A 148 -2.38 13.15 -4.86
CA ALA A 148 -1.18 13.97 -5.00
C ALA A 148 -0.93 14.47 -6.44
N ILE A 149 -1.40 13.74 -7.46
CA ILE A 149 -1.23 14.12 -8.87
C ILE A 149 -2.37 15.00 -9.40
N GLY A 150 -3.50 15.10 -8.66
CA GLY A 150 -4.66 15.92 -9.04
C GLY A 150 -5.18 15.57 -10.43
N ASP A 151 -5.33 16.58 -11.30
CA ASP A 151 -5.87 16.41 -12.65
C ASP A 151 -4.87 15.86 -13.68
N THR A 152 -3.68 15.41 -13.26
CA THR A 152 -2.74 14.75 -14.17
C THR A 152 -3.34 13.44 -14.68
N PRO A 153 -3.41 13.17 -15.99
CA PRO A 153 -3.99 11.95 -16.52
C PRO A 153 -3.42 10.68 -15.88
N ALA A 154 -4.30 9.76 -15.49
CA ALA A 154 -3.90 8.48 -14.96
C ALA A 154 -4.79 7.34 -15.45
N ARG A 155 -4.16 6.21 -15.78
CA ARG A 155 -4.85 4.94 -16.01
C ARG A 155 -4.50 3.98 -14.90
N VAL A 156 -5.52 3.42 -14.26
CA VAL A 156 -5.41 2.57 -13.07
C VAL A 156 -5.99 1.19 -13.37
N TRP A 157 -5.21 0.15 -13.14
CA TRP A 157 -5.68 -1.22 -13.14
C TRP A 157 -5.58 -1.79 -11.73
N LEU A 158 -6.73 -2.23 -11.22
CA LEU A 158 -6.86 -2.82 -9.88
C LEU A 158 -7.37 -4.25 -9.99
N GLU A 159 -6.66 -5.17 -9.35
CA GLU A 159 -7.07 -6.57 -9.27
C GLU A 159 -7.97 -6.78 -8.05
N TRP A 160 -9.09 -7.48 -8.25
CA TRP A 160 -10.03 -7.86 -7.20
C TRP A 160 -10.11 -9.38 -7.04
N GLN A 161 -10.38 -9.84 -5.82
CA GLN A 161 -10.57 -11.27 -5.47
C GLN A 161 -11.99 -11.58 -5.05
N PHE A 162 -12.68 -10.60 -4.47
CA PHE A 162 -14.07 -10.70 -4.04
C PHE A 162 -14.88 -9.64 -4.77
N GLU A 163 -16.08 -9.95 -5.19
CA GLU A 163 -16.94 -9.00 -5.94
C GLU A 163 -17.11 -7.67 -5.19
N SER A 164 -17.20 -7.72 -3.86
CA SER A 164 -17.26 -6.54 -3.00
C SER A 164 -16.02 -5.63 -3.08
N ASP A 165 -14.87 -6.13 -3.54
CA ASP A 165 -13.67 -5.30 -3.72
C ASP A 165 -13.88 -4.22 -4.78
N THR A 166 -14.72 -4.49 -5.79
CA THR A 166 -15.02 -3.53 -6.87
C THR A 166 -15.80 -2.30 -6.40
N THR A 167 -16.35 -2.36 -5.19
CA THR A 167 -17.07 -1.24 -4.55
C THR A 167 -16.17 -0.38 -3.65
N LEU A 168 -14.91 -0.76 -3.48
CA LEU A 168 -13.94 0.01 -2.68
C LEU A 168 -13.74 1.40 -3.29
N PRO A 169 -13.65 2.45 -2.45
CA PRO A 169 -13.51 3.81 -2.93
C PRO A 169 -12.13 4.03 -3.60
N VAL A 170 -12.16 4.38 -4.87
CA VAL A 170 -10.99 4.86 -5.61
C VAL A 170 -11.09 6.37 -5.72
N HIS A 171 -10.02 7.10 -5.36
CA HIS A 171 -9.97 8.58 -5.40
C HIS A 171 -9.74 9.09 -6.84
N ALA A 172 -10.47 8.54 -7.80
CA ALA A 172 -10.36 8.91 -9.20
C ALA A 172 -11.17 10.18 -9.50
N GLY A 173 -10.53 11.18 -10.09
CA GLY A 173 -11.18 12.35 -10.70
C GLY A 173 -11.46 12.13 -12.19
N ASP A 174 -11.99 13.19 -12.86
CA ASP A 174 -12.40 13.14 -14.28
C ASP A 174 -11.24 12.81 -15.24
N ALA A 175 -10.00 13.10 -14.86
CA ALA A 175 -8.80 12.81 -15.66
C ALA A 175 -8.30 11.35 -15.47
N HIS A 176 -8.94 10.57 -14.63
CA HIS A 176 -8.50 9.22 -14.24
C HIS A 176 -9.43 8.16 -14.83
N GLN A 177 -8.84 7.10 -15.38
CA GLN A 177 -9.55 5.93 -15.87
C GLN A 177 -9.22 4.73 -14.96
N VAL A 178 -10.25 4.10 -14.38
CA VAL A 178 -10.08 2.94 -13.48
C VAL A 178 -10.68 1.70 -14.13
N THR A 179 -9.90 0.63 -14.14
CA THR A 179 -10.33 -0.69 -14.62
C THR A 179 -10.09 -1.72 -13.51
N TRP A 180 -11.17 -2.36 -13.06
CA TRP A 180 -11.10 -3.49 -12.17
C TRP A 180 -11.01 -4.80 -12.97
N LEU A 181 -10.08 -5.68 -12.58
CA LEU A 181 -9.84 -6.98 -13.20
C LEU A 181 -9.95 -8.08 -12.15
N GLU A 182 -10.62 -9.17 -12.50
CA GLU A 182 -10.70 -10.34 -11.63
C GLU A 182 -9.32 -11.00 -11.48
N ARG A 183 -9.00 -11.44 -10.25
CA ARG A 183 -7.80 -12.23 -10.02
C ARG A 183 -8.01 -13.67 -10.49
N VAL A 184 -7.51 -14.00 -11.65
CA VAL A 184 -7.49 -15.34 -12.22
C VAL A 184 -6.05 -15.78 -12.50
N ASP A 185 -5.75 -17.06 -12.35
CA ASP A 185 -4.44 -17.66 -12.66
C ASP A 185 -3.26 -16.84 -12.13
N ASP A 186 -3.29 -16.54 -10.82
CA ASP A 186 -2.27 -15.75 -10.13
C ASP A 186 -1.98 -14.38 -10.77
N GLY A 187 -3.03 -13.65 -11.12
CA GLY A 187 -2.92 -12.28 -11.65
C GLY A 187 -2.64 -12.23 -13.16
N ARG A 188 -3.11 -13.22 -13.93
CA ARG A 188 -2.93 -13.26 -15.39
C ARG A 188 -3.53 -12.05 -16.09
N LEU A 189 -4.77 -11.67 -15.77
CA LEU A 189 -5.44 -10.54 -16.43
C LEU A 189 -4.71 -9.21 -16.19
N LEU A 190 -4.18 -9.01 -14.99
CA LEU A 190 -3.39 -7.81 -14.67
C LEU A 190 -2.10 -7.75 -15.50
N ARG A 191 -1.43 -8.88 -15.72
CA ARG A 191 -0.23 -8.95 -16.57
C ARG A 191 -0.56 -8.75 -18.05
N GLU A 192 -1.64 -9.35 -18.55
CA GLU A 192 -2.12 -9.18 -19.93
C GLU A 192 -2.52 -7.71 -20.21
N ALA A 193 -3.13 -7.03 -19.23
CA ALA A 193 -3.41 -5.61 -19.34
C ALA A 193 -2.12 -4.79 -19.52
N ALA A 194 -1.07 -5.09 -18.77
CA ALA A 194 0.24 -4.45 -18.95
C ALA A 194 0.88 -4.79 -20.31
N GLU A 195 0.72 -6.01 -20.79
CA GLU A 195 1.21 -6.44 -22.11
C GLU A 195 0.46 -5.76 -23.27
N SER A 196 -0.80 -5.45 -23.10
CA SER A 196 -1.59 -4.74 -24.12
C SER A 196 -1.30 -3.23 -24.17
N LEU A 197 -0.69 -2.68 -23.11
CA LEU A 197 -0.43 -1.25 -22.97
C LEU A 197 0.86 -0.85 -23.71
N SER A 198 0.79 0.21 -24.52
CA SER A 198 1.95 0.89 -25.10
C SER A 198 2.12 2.24 -24.39
N PRO A 199 3.04 2.35 -23.40
CA PRO A 199 3.25 3.61 -22.70
C PRO A 199 3.75 4.69 -23.66
N ALA A 200 3.12 5.88 -23.61
CA ALA A 200 3.58 7.03 -24.38
C ALA A 200 4.86 7.63 -23.78
N PRO A 201 5.63 8.43 -24.55
CA PRO A 201 6.70 9.23 -23.97
C PRO A 201 6.18 10.13 -22.85
N GLY A 202 6.91 10.22 -21.74
CA GLY A 202 6.50 11.00 -20.56
C GLY A 202 5.55 10.26 -19.61
N THR A 203 5.26 8.96 -19.84
CA THR A 203 4.52 8.11 -18.90
C THR A 203 5.39 7.73 -17.71
N PHE A 204 4.82 7.77 -16.51
CA PHE A 204 5.39 7.20 -15.30
C PHE A 204 4.55 6.02 -14.81
N ALA A 205 5.18 4.87 -14.59
CA ALA A 205 4.54 3.67 -14.09
C ALA A 205 4.79 3.45 -12.60
N TRP A 206 3.71 3.18 -11.85
CA TRP A 206 3.81 2.71 -10.48
C TRP A 206 3.10 1.35 -10.35
N VAL A 207 3.80 0.35 -9.81
CA VAL A 207 3.32 -1.04 -9.79
C VAL A 207 3.48 -1.63 -8.40
N ALA A 208 2.37 -2.03 -7.77
CA ALA A 208 2.39 -2.70 -6.47
C ALA A 208 1.25 -3.71 -6.33
N CYS A 209 1.60 -4.97 -6.40
CA CYS A 209 0.72 -6.12 -6.23
C CYS A 209 1.54 -7.32 -5.71
N ASP A 210 1.15 -8.53 -6.03
CA ASP A 210 1.99 -9.70 -5.72
C ASP A 210 3.36 -9.64 -6.41
N ALA A 211 4.32 -10.38 -5.84
CA ALA A 211 5.71 -10.33 -6.29
C ALA A 211 5.91 -10.86 -7.73
N ARG A 212 5.07 -11.80 -8.22
CA ARG A 212 5.15 -12.35 -9.57
C ARG A 212 4.65 -11.34 -10.59
N SER A 213 3.44 -10.81 -10.39
CA SER A 213 2.83 -9.83 -11.26
C SER A 213 3.65 -8.53 -11.31
N THR A 214 4.11 -8.03 -10.15
CA THR A 214 4.98 -6.85 -10.08
C THR A 214 6.23 -7.02 -10.96
N ARG A 215 6.96 -8.15 -10.85
CA ARG A 215 8.16 -8.39 -11.67
C ARG A 215 7.85 -8.51 -13.16
N SER A 216 6.74 -9.19 -13.50
CA SER A 216 6.32 -9.38 -14.89
C SER A 216 5.97 -8.05 -15.55
N ILE A 217 5.14 -7.23 -14.90
CA ILE A 217 4.69 -5.91 -15.40
C ILE A 217 5.89 -4.98 -15.59
N VAL A 218 6.81 -4.92 -14.62
CA VAL A 218 8.04 -4.12 -14.73
C VAL A 218 8.90 -4.56 -15.91
N LYS A 219 9.03 -5.88 -16.13
CA LYS A 219 9.75 -6.43 -17.28
C LYS A 219 9.09 -5.97 -18.59
N THR A 220 7.79 -6.15 -18.72
CA THR A 220 7.01 -5.72 -19.89
C THR A 220 7.22 -4.24 -20.22
N PHE A 221 7.13 -3.35 -19.23
CA PHE A 221 7.30 -1.91 -19.45
C PHE A 221 8.72 -1.54 -19.90
N LYS A 222 9.75 -2.19 -19.35
CA LYS A 222 11.13 -2.02 -19.81
C LYS A 222 11.32 -2.50 -21.26
N GLU A 223 10.75 -3.63 -21.62
CA GLU A 223 10.80 -4.19 -22.99
C GLU A 223 10.06 -3.29 -23.99
N ARG A 224 9.07 -2.52 -23.52
CA ARG A 224 8.35 -1.51 -24.31
C ARG A 224 9.00 -0.13 -24.28
N GLY A 225 10.22 -0.02 -23.74
CA GLY A 225 11.04 1.20 -23.82
C GLY A 225 10.79 2.22 -22.70
N LEU A 226 10.02 1.88 -21.64
CA LEU A 226 9.90 2.77 -20.49
C LEU A 226 11.22 2.80 -19.73
N ALA A 227 11.77 3.98 -19.49
CA ALA A 227 13.03 4.16 -18.78
C ALA A 227 12.93 3.67 -17.33
N LYS A 228 14.03 3.16 -16.78
CA LYS A 228 14.06 2.62 -15.42
C LYS A 228 13.61 3.63 -14.36
N GLU A 229 14.01 4.87 -14.51
CA GLU A 229 13.65 6.02 -13.65
C GLU A 229 12.19 6.40 -13.74
N SER A 230 11.50 6.03 -14.82
CA SER A 230 10.06 6.21 -15.00
C SER A 230 9.23 5.04 -14.48
N ILE A 231 9.85 4.07 -13.80
CA ILE A 231 9.17 2.92 -13.22
C ILE A 231 9.47 2.84 -11.73
N LYS A 232 8.44 2.98 -10.89
CA LYS A 232 8.50 2.63 -9.48
C LYS A 232 7.70 1.36 -9.22
N ALA A 233 8.32 0.38 -8.58
CA ALA A 233 7.63 -0.87 -8.28
C ALA A 233 8.02 -1.41 -6.91
N GLN A 234 7.05 -2.03 -6.24
CA GLN A 234 7.24 -2.66 -4.94
C GLN A 234 6.27 -3.84 -4.80
N ALA A 235 6.80 -5.05 -4.61
CA ALA A 235 5.94 -6.18 -4.27
C ALA A 235 5.39 -6.00 -2.84
N TYR A 236 4.07 -6.05 -2.71
CA TYR A 236 3.38 -5.90 -1.43
C TYR A 236 3.24 -7.24 -0.71
N TRP A 237 3.12 -8.33 -1.46
CA TRP A 237 2.98 -9.68 -0.92
C TRP A 237 3.54 -10.76 -1.87
N LYS A 238 3.51 -12.03 -1.44
CA LYS A 238 4.10 -13.18 -2.18
C LYS A 238 3.06 -14.24 -2.43
#